data_2e4589c85e353980e40ff90b285e4f84
#
_entry.id   2e4589c85e353980e40ff90b285e4f84
#
_cell.length_a   1.000
_cell.length_b   1.000
_cell.length_c   1.000
_cell.angle_alpha   90.00
_cell.angle_beta   90.00
_cell.angle_gamma   90.00
#
_symmetry.space_group_name_H-M   'P 1'
#
loop_
_entity.id
_entity.type
_entity.pdbx_description
1 polymer ?
#
loop_
_entity_poly.entity_id
_entity_poly.type
_entity_poly.pdbx_seq_one_letter_code
_entity_poly.pdbx_strand_id
1 'polypeptide(L)'
;MPDWGEILEYLEPKEPLYCPEEGSLNQRAFLRYYGLEALFGGAAGGGKSSALLMAALQYVDVPGYSAILFRRTFADLSLPGALMDRFKSWIANHDDIHWNNNSFQATFPSGARISFGYLNNTGDYLRYKGSEFQFIGMDEVTEIRESDYRYLFSRLRRPAGGPLSQVPLRMRSASNPAPNWVRQRFIVEGKQEGRIFVPSKLTDNPGIDAVSYRQALSALDPVERRRLEEGDWWATTLGSLFDRTSMVIIDEGDIPQITSAARVVRFWDLAATEPSSSNPNPDWTVGTLMMFDQGIAYILDVKRARVRGEKVEALISQTAYEDGKMVAIRMEQEPGSSGKALVDQYARYVLPGHDFQGLRATGDKLTRARPFAAAVANGNVRVMRGAWLTAWLDELSSFPEAADHDDQVDSAVGAFTHLTGLGLPQRKRISIIA
;
A
#
# COMPACT_ATOMS: atom_id res chain seq x y z
N MET A 1 -19.20 2.49 9.08
CA MET A 1 -18.57 1.26 9.62
C MET A 1 -19.68 0.23 9.72
N PRO A 2 -19.48 -1.04 9.39
CA PRO A 2 -20.49 -2.03 9.72
C PRO A 2 -20.66 -2.04 11.23
N ASP A 3 -21.89 -2.17 11.69
CA ASP A 3 -22.17 -2.39 13.10
C ASP A 3 -21.64 -3.78 13.46
N TRP A 4 -20.50 -3.79 14.12
CA TRP A 4 -19.81 -5.03 14.54
C TRP A 4 -20.67 -5.82 15.55
N GLY A 5 -21.64 -5.17 16.23
CA GLY A 5 -22.60 -5.81 17.09
C GLY A 5 -23.49 -6.81 16.34
N GLU A 6 -24.00 -6.45 15.16
CA GLU A 6 -24.82 -7.34 14.33
C GLU A 6 -24.07 -8.57 13.79
N ILE A 7 -22.77 -8.42 13.45
CA ILE A 7 -21.93 -9.55 12.98
C ILE A 7 -21.59 -10.49 14.15
N LEU A 8 -21.49 -9.96 15.35
CA LEU A 8 -21.13 -10.72 16.56
C LEU A 8 -22.29 -11.59 17.10
N GLU A 9 -23.55 -11.26 16.79
CA GLU A 9 -24.71 -12.03 17.28
C GLU A 9 -24.94 -13.36 16.55
N TYR A 10 -24.45 -13.55 15.33
CA TYR A 10 -24.80 -14.69 14.49
C TYR A 10 -23.80 -15.85 14.45
N LEU A 11 -22.58 -15.71 14.98
CA LEU A 11 -21.56 -16.75 14.87
C LEU A 11 -20.82 -16.92 16.19
N GLU A 12 -21.01 -18.05 16.86
CA GLU A 12 -20.11 -18.45 17.95
C GLU A 12 -18.75 -18.84 17.33
N PRO A 13 -17.64 -18.18 17.71
CA PRO A 13 -16.33 -18.61 17.25
C PRO A 13 -15.97 -19.93 17.88
N LYS A 14 -15.26 -20.77 17.15
CA LYS A 14 -14.53 -21.84 17.82
C LYS A 14 -13.45 -21.19 18.69
N GLU A 15 -13.50 -21.47 19.99
CA GLU A 15 -12.52 -20.92 20.93
C GLU A 15 -11.12 -21.49 20.66
N PRO A 16 -10.06 -20.66 20.78
CA PRO A 16 -8.69 -21.14 20.64
C PRO A 16 -8.33 -22.05 21.84
N LEU A 17 -7.75 -23.20 21.53
CA LEU A 17 -7.19 -24.09 22.57
C LEU A 17 -5.78 -23.62 22.96
N TYR A 18 -5.35 -23.97 24.15
CA TYR A 18 -4.00 -23.67 24.67
C TYR A 18 -3.66 -22.16 24.69
N CYS A 19 -4.68 -21.30 24.73
CA CYS A 19 -4.51 -19.86 24.85
C CYS A 19 -4.81 -19.43 26.29
N PRO A 20 -3.85 -18.82 27.01
CA PRO A 20 -4.07 -18.32 28.34
C PRO A 20 -4.76 -16.97 28.43
N GLU A 21 -4.92 -16.29 27.28
CA GLU A 21 -5.45 -14.93 27.20
C GLU A 21 -6.95 -14.95 26.86
N GLU A 22 -7.74 -14.14 27.57
CA GLU A 22 -9.11 -13.81 27.14
C GLU A 22 -9.07 -12.75 26.06
N GLY A 23 -9.67 -13.05 24.89
CA GLY A 23 -9.70 -12.11 23.77
C GLY A 23 -10.56 -10.89 24.04
N SER A 24 -10.06 -9.70 23.68
CA SER A 24 -10.86 -8.46 23.60
C SER A 24 -11.99 -8.60 22.58
N LEU A 25 -12.97 -7.67 22.59
CA LEU A 25 -14.08 -7.68 21.62
C LEU A 25 -13.57 -7.69 20.17
N ASN A 26 -12.55 -6.87 19.86
CA ASN A 26 -11.99 -6.81 18.52
C ASN A 26 -11.22 -8.09 18.14
N GLN A 27 -10.49 -8.68 19.07
CA GLN A 27 -9.87 -10.00 18.84
C GLN A 27 -10.94 -11.08 18.60
N ARG A 28 -12.01 -11.11 19.37
CA ARG A 28 -13.13 -12.04 19.17
C ARG A 28 -13.80 -11.83 17.82
N ALA A 29 -14.01 -10.58 17.37
CA ALA A 29 -14.52 -10.28 16.03
C ALA A 29 -13.60 -10.84 14.93
N PHE A 30 -12.30 -10.69 15.07
CA PHE A 30 -11.31 -11.24 14.15
C PHE A 30 -11.34 -12.79 14.11
N LEU A 31 -11.49 -13.45 15.25
CA LEU A 31 -11.59 -14.90 15.37
C LEU A 31 -12.88 -15.46 14.75
N ARG A 32 -13.98 -14.74 14.88
CA ARG A 32 -15.31 -15.13 14.37
C ARG A 32 -15.46 -15.03 12.87
N TYR A 33 -14.64 -14.22 12.20
CA TYR A 33 -14.75 -14.05 10.78
C TYR A 33 -14.30 -15.29 10.00
N TYR A 34 -15.26 -15.93 9.30
CA TYR A 34 -15.02 -17.14 8.52
C TYR A 34 -14.59 -16.89 7.07
N GLY A 35 -14.66 -15.65 6.59
CA GLY A 35 -14.19 -15.30 5.25
C GLY A 35 -12.70 -15.55 5.07
N LEU A 36 -12.30 -15.64 3.81
CA LEU A 36 -10.95 -16.06 3.43
C LEU A 36 -9.86 -15.13 3.99
N GLU A 37 -10.09 -13.81 4.04
CA GLU A 37 -9.05 -12.82 4.24
C GLU A 37 -9.46 -11.76 5.26
N ALA A 38 -8.63 -11.54 6.29
CA ALA A 38 -8.84 -10.51 7.28
C ALA A 38 -7.53 -9.87 7.75
N LEU A 39 -7.58 -8.55 8.02
CA LEU A 39 -6.52 -7.77 8.66
C LEU A 39 -6.98 -7.31 10.04
N PHE A 40 -6.21 -7.61 11.08
CA PHE A 40 -6.30 -6.98 12.39
C PHE A 40 -5.20 -5.91 12.47
N GLY A 41 -5.56 -4.67 12.28
CA GLY A 41 -4.59 -3.59 12.06
C GLY A 41 -4.88 -2.35 12.88
N GLY A 42 -3.84 -1.61 13.23
CA GLY A 42 -3.98 -0.36 13.98
C GLY A 42 -2.87 -0.12 14.98
N ALA A 43 -3.21 0.48 16.13
CA ALA A 43 -2.26 0.89 17.14
C ALA A 43 -1.35 -0.23 17.64
N ALA A 44 -0.12 0.12 18.00
CA ALA A 44 0.79 -0.78 18.66
C ALA A 44 0.26 -1.16 20.07
N GLY A 45 0.62 -2.33 20.55
CA GLY A 45 0.15 -2.81 21.85
C GLY A 45 -1.31 -3.30 21.90
N GLY A 46 -2.07 -3.22 20.81
CA GLY A 46 -3.49 -3.60 20.75
C GLY A 46 -3.77 -5.12 20.67
N GLY A 47 -2.80 -5.99 20.98
CA GLY A 47 -3.00 -7.44 21.04
C GLY A 47 -3.07 -8.15 19.68
N LYS A 48 -2.54 -7.54 18.62
CA LYS A 48 -2.62 -8.04 17.23
C LYS A 48 -1.95 -9.42 17.05
N SER A 49 -0.71 -9.56 17.51
CA SER A 49 0.05 -10.82 17.37
C SER A 49 -0.58 -11.94 18.24
N SER A 50 -1.15 -11.61 19.41
CA SER A 50 -1.93 -12.56 20.20
C SER A 50 -3.16 -13.05 19.44
N ALA A 51 -3.94 -12.15 18.82
CA ALA A 51 -5.10 -12.53 18.02
C ALA A 51 -4.74 -13.45 16.84
N LEU A 52 -3.57 -13.23 16.23
CA LEU A 52 -3.07 -14.07 15.15
C LEU A 52 -2.74 -15.49 15.64
N LEU A 53 -2.11 -15.62 16.81
CA LEU A 53 -1.86 -16.91 17.47
C LEU A 53 -3.16 -17.59 17.88
N MET A 54 -4.10 -16.87 18.50
CA MET A 54 -5.42 -17.38 18.85
C MET A 54 -6.12 -17.96 17.60
N ALA A 55 -6.11 -17.25 16.49
CA ALA A 55 -6.74 -17.70 15.25
C ALA A 55 -6.08 -18.98 14.68
N ALA A 56 -4.77 -19.13 14.82
CA ALA A 56 -4.05 -20.35 14.44
C ALA A 56 -4.40 -21.54 15.34
N LEU A 57 -4.67 -21.28 16.63
CA LEU A 57 -4.97 -22.32 17.62
C LEU A 57 -6.42 -22.83 17.60
N GLN A 58 -7.34 -22.20 16.85
CA GLN A 58 -8.76 -22.56 16.86
C GLN A 58 -9.06 -24.00 16.41
N TYR A 59 -8.22 -24.60 15.58
CA TYR A 59 -8.48 -25.91 14.96
C TYR A 59 -7.40 -26.94 15.23
N VAL A 60 -6.56 -26.73 16.24
CA VAL A 60 -5.48 -27.68 16.60
C VAL A 60 -5.97 -29.02 17.17
N ASP A 61 -7.26 -29.14 17.45
CA ASP A 61 -7.92 -30.41 17.81
C ASP A 61 -8.32 -31.24 16.59
N VAL A 62 -8.27 -30.68 15.38
CA VAL A 62 -8.67 -31.36 14.15
C VAL A 62 -7.48 -32.13 13.56
N PRO A 63 -7.59 -33.47 13.39
CA PRO A 63 -6.52 -34.27 12.80
C PRO A 63 -6.10 -33.78 11.43
N GLY A 64 -4.78 -33.59 11.24
CA GLY A 64 -4.20 -33.15 9.97
C GLY A 64 -4.24 -31.63 9.74
N TYR A 65 -4.81 -30.84 10.66
CA TYR A 65 -4.77 -29.38 10.56
C TYR A 65 -3.33 -28.88 10.53
N SER A 66 -3.06 -27.95 9.60
CA SER A 66 -1.75 -27.34 9.41
C SER A 66 -1.88 -25.83 9.29
N ALA A 67 -1.20 -25.13 10.19
CA ALA A 67 -1.10 -23.67 10.19
C ALA A 67 0.36 -23.24 10.03
N ILE A 68 0.58 -22.08 9.41
CA ILE A 68 1.89 -21.44 9.37
C ILE A 68 1.73 -19.94 9.65
N LEU A 69 2.69 -19.42 10.44
CA LEU A 69 2.76 -17.99 10.77
C LEU A 69 4.07 -17.42 10.27
N PHE A 70 3.99 -16.24 9.64
CA PHE A 70 5.12 -15.57 9.01
C PHE A 70 5.44 -14.24 9.66
N ARG A 71 6.73 -13.91 9.65
CA ARG A 71 7.28 -12.57 9.77
C ARG A 71 8.31 -12.30 8.67
N ARG A 72 8.80 -11.08 8.58
CA ARG A 72 9.80 -10.73 7.58
C ARG A 72 11.10 -11.49 7.80
N THR A 73 11.65 -11.49 9.01
CA THR A 73 12.90 -12.19 9.32
C THR A 73 12.72 -13.23 10.42
N PHE A 74 13.65 -14.18 10.49
CA PHE A 74 13.68 -15.14 11.59
C PHE A 74 13.97 -14.47 12.94
N ALA A 75 14.82 -13.46 12.96
CA ALA A 75 15.11 -12.69 14.17
C ALA A 75 13.83 -12.08 14.76
N ASP A 76 12.98 -11.47 13.91
CA ASP A 76 11.73 -10.86 14.34
C ASP A 76 10.73 -11.85 14.92
N LEU A 77 10.80 -13.14 14.54
CA LEU A 77 9.99 -14.21 15.11
C LEU A 77 10.42 -14.58 16.51
N SER A 78 11.72 -14.54 16.83
CA SER A 78 12.34 -15.15 17.99
C SER A 78 12.74 -14.19 19.11
N LEU A 79 12.65 -12.87 18.87
CA LEU A 79 12.92 -11.86 19.90
C LEU A 79 11.98 -12.02 21.12
N PRO A 80 12.41 -11.59 22.32
CA PRO A 80 11.56 -11.63 23.51
C PRO A 80 10.21 -10.93 23.29
N GLY A 81 9.11 -11.62 23.58
CA GLY A 81 7.74 -11.14 23.36
C GLY A 81 7.26 -11.18 21.91
N ALA A 82 8.11 -11.60 20.97
CA ALA A 82 7.71 -11.80 19.58
C ALA A 82 6.80 -13.02 19.39
N LEU A 83 6.29 -13.19 18.17
CA LEU A 83 5.23 -14.16 17.85
C LEU A 83 5.57 -15.60 18.29
N MET A 84 6.76 -16.09 17.96
CA MET A 84 7.19 -17.45 18.30
C MET A 84 7.54 -17.61 19.79
N ASP A 85 8.14 -16.59 20.40
CA ASP A 85 8.45 -16.59 21.83
C ASP A 85 7.16 -16.62 22.66
N ARG A 86 6.19 -15.79 22.33
CA ARG A 86 4.87 -15.79 22.96
C ARG A 86 4.15 -17.13 22.78
N PHE A 87 4.16 -17.70 21.59
CA PHE A 87 3.57 -19.01 21.34
C PHE A 87 4.20 -20.09 22.24
N LYS A 88 5.53 -20.11 22.33
CA LYS A 88 6.24 -21.06 23.23
C LYS A 88 5.84 -20.88 24.70
N SER A 89 5.67 -19.64 25.15
CA SER A 89 5.22 -19.39 26.53
C SER A 89 3.81 -19.92 26.79
N TRP A 90 2.91 -19.86 25.80
CA TRP A 90 1.55 -20.38 25.92
C TRP A 90 1.51 -21.90 26.03
N ILE A 91 2.37 -22.60 25.32
CA ILE A 91 2.41 -24.08 25.31
C ILE A 91 3.38 -24.68 26.36
N ALA A 92 4.13 -23.86 27.11
CA ALA A 92 5.22 -24.32 27.97
C ALA A 92 4.79 -25.32 29.06
N ASN A 93 3.53 -25.25 29.52
CA ASN A 93 2.97 -26.13 30.56
C ASN A 93 2.14 -27.29 29.99
N HIS A 94 2.26 -27.57 28.69
CA HIS A 94 1.52 -28.62 28.00
C HIS A 94 2.47 -29.70 27.48
N ASP A 95 2.72 -30.74 28.33
CA ASP A 95 3.66 -31.81 28.02
C ASP A 95 3.24 -32.70 26.83
N ASP A 96 1.99 -32.62 26.44
CA ASP A 96 1.40 -33.31 25.28
C ASP A 96 1.65 -32.62 23.94
N ILE A 97 2.25 -31.42 23.95
CA ILE A 97 2.63 -30.69 22.75
C ILE A 97 4.13 -30.83 22.49
N HIS A 98 4.48 -31.36 21.34
CA HIS A 98 5.89 -31.53 20.96
C HIS A 98 6.39 -30.35 20.15
N TRP A 99 7.38 -29.60 20.67
CA TRP A 99 8.08 -28.54 19.96
C TRP A 99 9.36 -29.02 19.31
N ASN A 100 9.52 -28.80 18.00
CA ASN A 100 10.76 -29.08 17.25
C ASN A 100 11.51 -27.78 16.96
N ASN A 101 12.69 -27.60 17.56
CA ASN A 101 13.53 -26.41 17.39
C ASN A 101 14.19 -26.31 15.99
N ASN A 102 14.34 -27.41 15.26
CA ASN A 102 14.99 -27.39 13.95
C ASN A 102 14.02 -26.98 12.83
N SER A 103 12.75 -27.39 12.94
CA SER A 103 11.70 -27.05 11.97
C SER A 103 10.81 -25.89 12.42
N PHE A 104 11.02 -25.35 13.64
CA PHE A 104 10.17 -24.30 14.24
C PHE A 104 8.68 -24.67 14.17
N GLN A 105 8.36 -25.87 14.64
CA GLN A 105 7.04 -26.45 14.50
C GLN A 105 6.59 -27.09 15.83
N ALA A 106 5.34 -26.82 16.21
CA ALA A 106 4.64 -27.54 17.26
C ALA A 106 3.74 -28.61 16.64
N THR A 107 3.73 -29.80 17.24
CA THR A 107 2.81 -30.90 16.94
C THR A 107 1.92 -31.16 18.15
N PHE A 108 0.61 -31.12 17.93
CA PHE A 108 -0.43 -31.29 18.94
C PHE A 108 -0.87 -32.76 19.05
N PRO A 109 -1.56 -33.17 20.13
CA PRO A 109 -2.02 -34.55 20.33
C PRO A 109 -2.91 -35.09 19.17
N SER A 110 -3.67 -34.20 18.53
CA SER A 110 -4.47 -34.52 17.36
C SER A 110 -3.66 -34.85 16.09
N GLY A 111 -2.35 -34.60 16.10
CA GLY A 111 -1.49 -34.58 14.93
C GLY A 111 -1.53 -33.27 14.14
N ALA A 112 -2.29 -32.26 14.59
CA ALA A 112 -2.26 -30.92 14.02
C ALA A 112 -0.89 -30.27 14.21
N ARG A 113 -0.53 -29.31 13.31
CA ARG A 113 0.78 -28.68 13.32
C ARG A 113 0.66 -27.18 13.18
N ILE A 114 1.47 -26.44 13.97
CA ILE A 114 1.70 -25.01 13.78
C ILE A 114 3.18 -24.79 13.50
N SER A 115 3.48 -24.16 12.38
CA SER A 115 4.83 -23.86 11.90
C SER A 115 5.09 -22.36 11.90
N PHE A 116 6.37 -21.97 12.04
CA PHE A 116 6.81 -20.58 11.92
C PHE A 116 7.77 -20.44 10.76
N GLY A 117 7.55 -19.42 9.93
CA GLY A 117 8.33 -19.16 8.73
C GLY A 117 8.68 -17.69 8.56
N TYR A 118 9.54 -17.37 7.61
CA TYR A 118 9.92 -15.99 7.30
C TYR A 118 10.05 -15.76 5.79
N LEU A 119 9.92 -14.47 5.37
CA LEU A 119 9.86 -14.01 3.97
C LEU A 119 10.76 -12.78 3.78
N ASN A 120 12.06 -12.96 3.90
CA ASN A 120 13.02 -11.85 3.84
C ASN A 120 13.44 -11.50 2.41
N ASN A 121 13.86 -12.50 1.64
CA ASN A 121 14.38 -12.31 0.29
C ASN A 121 13.34 -12.57 -0.79
N THR A 122 13.56 -12.00 -1.97
CA THR A 122 12.76 -12.32 -3.16
C THR A 122 12.82 -13.81 -3.44
N GLY A 123 11.65 -14.45 -3.54
CA GLY A 123 11.56 -15.89 -3.80
C GLY A 123 11.53 -16.78 -2.55
N ASP A 124 11.65 -16.24 -1.33
CA ASP A 124 11.56 -17.05 -0.11
C ASP A 124 10.26 -17.84 0.01
N TYR A 125 9.17 -17.33 -0.58
CA TYR A 125 7.90 -18.04 -0.68
C TYR A 125 8.01 -19.40 -1.41
N LEU A 126 9.00 -19.59 -2.26
CA LEU A 126 9.23 -20.86 -2.99
C LEU A 126 9.62 -22.01 -2.05
N ARG A 127 10.18 -21.73 -0.87
CA ARG A 127 10.45 -22.77 0.15
C ARG A 127 9.18 -23.50 0.58
N TYR A 128 8.03 -22.87 0.45
CA TYR A 128 6.73 -23.43 0.82
C TYR A 128 6.00 -24.07 -0.38
N LYS A 129 6.67 -24.18 -1.54
CA LYS A 129 6.15 -24.87 -2.70
C LYS A 129 5.93 -26.34 -2.36
N GLY A 130 4.69 -26.81 -2.57
CA GLY A 130 4.31 -28.19 -2.22
C GLY A 130 3.70 -28.36 -0.83
N SER A 131 3.79 -27.37 0.06
CA SER A 131 3.10 -27.41 1.36
C SER A 131 1.62 -27.06 1.21
N GLU A 132 0.82 -27.55 2.16
CA GLU A 132 -0.62 -27.29 2.24
C GLU A 132 -0.97 -26.85 3.66
N PHE A 133 -1.72 -25.76 3.75
CA PHE A 133 -2.15 -25.17 5.02
C PHE A 133 -3.64 -24.85 4.98
N GLN A 134 -4.32 -24.93 6.13
CA GLN A 134 -5.67 -24.44 6.28
C GLN A 134 -5.68 -23.02 6.85
N PHE A 135 -4.57 -22.63 7.48
CA PHE A 135 -4.38 -21.30 8.03
C PHE A 135 -2.99 -20.75 7.67
N ILE A 136 -2.96 -19.53 7.20
CA ILE A 136 -1.72 -18.76 7.00
C ILE A 136 -1.86 -17.43 7.74
N GLY A 137 -0.96 -17.19 8.70
CA GLY A 137 -0.87 -15.97 9.48
C GLY A 137 0.30 -15.09 9.03
N MET A 138 0.08 -13.79 8.86
CA MET A 138 1.12 -12.80 8.51
C MET A 138 1.20 -11.75 9.63
N ASP A 139 2.22 -11.81 10.45
CA ASP A 139 2.49 -10.77 11.44
C ASP A 139 3.37 -9.69 10.84
N GLU A 140 3.06 -8.42 11.14
CA GLU A 140 3.63 -7.23 10.51
C GLU A 140 3.61 -7.31 8.97
N VAL A 141 2.41 -7.58 8.43
CA VAL A 141 2.21 -7.81 6.99
C VAL A 141 2.61 -6.63 6.11
N THR A 142 2.67 -5.43 6.66
CA THR A 142 3.16 -4.23 5.97
C THR A 142 4.64 -4.30 5.61
N GLU A 143 5.41 -5.18 6.24
CA GLU A 143 6.81 -5.45 5.91
C GLU A 143 6.99 -6.54 4.85
N ILE A 144 5.92 -7.29 4.52
CA ILE A 144 5.94 -8.40 3.57
C ILE A 144 5.58 -7.90 2.18
N ARG A 145 6.26 -8.39 1.16
CA ARG A 145 5.96 -8.05 -0.24
C ARG A 145 4.60 -8.60 -0.66
N GLU A 146 3.85 -7.80 -1.41
CA GLU A 146 2.54 -8.20 -1.93
C GLU A 146 2.61 -9.46 -2.80
N SER A 147 3.68 -9.63 -3.59
CA SER A 147 3.91 -10.81 -4.41
C SER A 147 3.98 -12.11 -3.60
N ASP A 148 4.69 -12.07 -2.46
CA ASP A 148 4.85 -13.22 -1.57
C ASP A 148 3.51 -13.54 -0.88
N TYR A 149 2.83 -12.49 -0.40
CA TYR A 149 1.50 -12.59 0.18
C TYR A 149 0.51 -13.25 -0.79
N ARG A 150 0.42 -12.76 -2.03
CA ARG A 150 -0.49 -13.30 -3.07
C ARG A 150 -0.15 -14.73 -3.46
N TYR A 151 1.12 -15.08 -3.58
CA TYR A 151 1.53 -16.44 -3.91
C TYR A 151 1.04 -17.45 -2.88
N LEU A 152 1.10 -17.12 -1.60
CA LEU A 152 0.79 -18.04 -0.50
C LEU A 152 -0.69 -18.43 -0.44
N PHE A 153 -1.62 -17.71 -1.07
CA PHE A 153 -2.99 -18.19 -1.26
C PHE A 153 -3.04 -19.55 -1.99
N SER A 154 -2.12 -19.81 -2.91
CA SER A 154 -2.05 -21.08 -3.60
C SER A 154 -1.68 -22.26 -2.67
N ARG A 155 -1.26 -21.97 -1.45
CA ARG A 155 -0.92 -22.96 -0.41
C ARG A 155 -2.09 -23.23 0.54
N LEU A 156 -3.16 -22.44 0.49
CA LEU A 156 -4.39 -22.69 1.24
C LEU A 156 -5.18 -23.83 0.55
N ARG A 157 -5.21 -24.98 1.20
CA ARG A 157 -5.86 -26.19 0.67
C ARG A 157 -6.44 -27.02 1.80
N ARG A 158 -7.50 -27.80 1.49
CA ARG A 158 -8.07 -28.82 2.37
C ARG A 158 -8.62 -29.97 1.53
N PRO A 159 -8.73 -31.18 2.08
CA PRO A 159 -9.34 -32.31 1.38
C PRO A 159 -10.84 -32.08 1.20
N ALA A 160 -11.44 -32.79 0.25
CA ALA A 160 -12.87 -32.71 -0.03
C ALA A 160 -13.74 -33.42 1.04
N GLY A 161 -13.17 -34.29 1.86
CA GLY A 161 -13.91 -35.06 2.87
C GLY A 161 -13.15 -35.19 4.20
N GLY A 162 -13.83 -35.75 5.19
CA GLY A 162 -13.30 -35.92 6.54
C GLY A 162 -13.36 -34.65 7.41
N PRO A 163 -12.94 -34.72 8.69
CA PRO A 163 -13.03 -33.59 9.63
C PRO A 163 -12.32 -32.33 9.14
N LEU A 164 -11.16 -32.49 8.48
CA LEU A 164 -10.37 -31.38 7.96
C LEU A 164 -11.08 -30.59 6.85
N SER A 165 -12.02 -31.22 6.14
CA SER A 165 -12.82 -30.54 5.10
C SER A 165 -13.73 -29.46 5.64
N GLN A 166 -14.05 -29.51 6.95
CA GLN A 166 -14.91 -28.53 7.62
C GLN A 166 -14.11 -27.32 8.16
N VAL A 167 -12.77 -27.40 8.18
CA VAL A 167 -11.93 -26.30 8.62
C VAL A 167 -11.92 -25.19 7.57
N PRO A 168 -12.24 -23.93 7.92
CA PRO A 168 -12.21 -22.83 6.96
C PRO A 168 -10.77 -22.54 6.50
N LEU A 169 -10.60 -22.29 5.21
CA LEU A 169 -9.33 -21.79 4.69
C LEU A 169 -9.21 -20.30 5.01
N ARG A 170 -8.13 -19.90 5.66
CA ARG A 170 -8.00 -18.53 6.15
C ARG A 170 -6.60 -17.96 5.95
N MET A 171 -6.55 -16.76 5.36
CA MET A 171 -5.41 -15.85 5.41
C MET A 171 -5.71 -14.78 6.47
N ARG A 172 -4.87 -14.69 7.46
CA ARG A 172 -5.01 -13.73 8.56
C ARG A 172 -3.76 -12.87 8.66
N SER A 173 -3.96 -11.57 8.78
CA SER A 173 -2.87 -10.60 8.82
C SER A 173 -2.96 -9.71 10.04
N ALA A 174 -1.82 -9.31 10.58
CA ALA A 174 -1.71 -8.34 11.66
C ALA A 174 -0.63 -7.32 11.32
N SER A 175 -0.87 -6.03 11.56
CA SER A 175 0.17 -5.00 11.40
C SER A 175 -0.20 -3.67 12.02
N ASN A 176 0.82 -2.82 12.18
CA ASN A 176 0.67 -1.39 12.35
C ASN A 176 0.41 -0.71 11.00
N PRO A 177 -0.13 0.54 10.98
CA PRO A 177 -0.36 1.29 9.76
C PRO A 177 0.93 1.58 8.98
N ALA A 178 0.86 1.39 7.66
CA ALA A 178 1.89 1.86 6.73
C ALA A 178 1.25 2.28 5.39
N PRO A 179 1.80 3.26 4.67
CA PRO A 179 1.28 3.77 3.41
C PRO A 179 1.67 2.87 2.22
N ASN A 180 1.26 1.60 2.25
CA ASN A 180 1.64 0.64 1.23
C ASN A 180 0.44 -0.21 0.74
N TRP A 181 0.73 -1.30 0.01
CA TRP A 181 -0.26 -2.19 -0.60
C TRP A 181 -1.29 -2.76 0.40
N VAL A 182 -0.93 -2.91 1.69
CA VAL A 182 -1.84 -3.42 2.73
C VAL A 182 -2.99 -2.45 2.97
N ARG A 183 -2.68 -1.14 3.04
CA ARG A 183 -3.72 -0.10 3.16
C ARG A 183 -4.66 -0.13 1.96
N GLN A 184 -4.14 -0.21 0.74
CA GLN A 184 -4.94 -0.31 -0.47
C GLN A 184 -5.85 -1.54 -0.41
N ARG A 185 -5.29 -2.71 -0.13
CA ARG A 185 -5.98 -3.99 -0.17
C ARG A 185 -7.11 -4.12 0.87
N PHE A 186 -6.88 -3.68 2.10
CA PHE A 186 -7.80 -3.93 3.22
C PHE A 186 -8.65 -2.73 3.61
N ILE A 187 -8.10 -1.51 3.53
CA ILE A 187 -8.78 -0.31 4.01
C ILE A 187 -9.58 0.34 2.86
N VAL A 188 -9.00 0.41 1.67
CA VAL A 188 -9.62 1.08 0.51
C VAL A 188 -10.55 0.13 -0.24
N GLU A 189 -10.04 -1.03 -0.66
CA GLU A 189 -10.77 -1.99 -1.50
C GLU A 189 -11.50 -3.07 -0.69
N GLY A 190 -11.08 -3.33 0.55
CA GLY A 190 -11.41 -4.52 1.32
C GLY A 190 -12.90 -4.82 1.38
N LYS A 191 -13.74 -3.82 1.67
CA LYS A 191 -15.18 -3.99 1.81
C LYS A 191 -15.87 -4.47 0.51
N GLN A 192 -15.43 -3.98 -0.63
CA GLN A 192 -16.00 -4.35 -1.94
C GLN A 192 -15.61 -5.76 -2.35
N GLU A 193 -14.43 -6.21 -1.91
CA GLU A 193 -13.83 -7.50 -2.26
C GLU A 193 -14.05 -8.59 -1.20
N GLY A 194 -14.94 -8.35 -0.21
CA GLY A 194 -15.23 -9.32 0.85
C GLY A 194 -14.06 -9.56 1.82
N ARG A 195 -13.14 -8.61 1.94
CA ARG A 195 -12.07 -8.62 2.94
C ARG A 195 -12.48 -7.80 4.14
N ILE A 196 -12.15 -8.25 5.33
CA ILE A 196 -12.47 -7.51 6.56
C ILE A 196 -11.23 -6.84 7.14
N PHE A 197 -11.42 -5.60 7.57
CA PHE A 197 -10.48 -4.88 8.43
C PHE A 197 -11.06 -4.75 9.83
N VAL A 198 -10.36 -5.27 10.83
CA VAL A 198 -10.70 -5.13 12.24
C VAL A 198 -9.72 -4.12 12.85
N PRO A 199 -10.18 -2.96 13.33
CA PRO A 199 -9.32 -1.97 13.93
C PRO A 199 -8.79 -2.43 15.29
N SER A 200 -7.55 -2.08 15.61
CA SER A 200 -6.90 -2.32 16.90
C SER A 200 -6.51 -0.98 17.54
N LYS A 201 -6.88 -0.77 18.78
CA LYS A 201 -6.50 0.40 19.59
C LYS A 201 -5.67 -0.07 20.80
N LEU A 202 -4.81 0.81 21.29
CA LEU A 202 -4.03 0.56 22.50
C LEU A 202 -4.93 0.23 23.72
N THR A 203 -6.09 0.90 23.80
CA THR A 203 -7.07 0.70 24.88
C THR A 203 -7.81 -0.63 24.81
N ASP A 204 -7.72 -1.37 23.71
CA ASP A 204 -8.39 -2.66 23.53
C ASP A 204 -7.63 -3.80 24.24
N ASN A 205 -6.40 -3.57 24.65
CA ASN A 205 -5.55 -4.56 25.32
C ASN A 205 -5.46 -4.30 26.82
N PRO A 206 -6.17 -5.04 27.66
CA PRO A 206 -6.13 -4.85 29.11
C PRO A 206 -4.79 -5.26 29.74
N GLY A 207 -3.97 -6.02 29.03
CA GLY A 207 -2.67 -6.52 29.51
C GLY A 207 -1.51 -5.54 29.38
N ILE A 208 -1.74 -4.31 28.85
CA ILE A 208 -0.67 -3.33 28.68
C ILE A 208 -0.91 -2.08 29.53
N ASP A 209 0.15 -1.58 30.18
CA ASP A 209 0.11 -0.25 30.78
C ASP A 209 0.12 0.84 29.69
N ALA A 210 -1.08 1.27 29.32
CA ALA A 210 -1.27 2.25 28.25
C ALA A 210 -0.64 3.60 28.58
N VAL A 211 -0.49 3.99 29.85
CA VAL A 211 0.08 5.28 30.26
C VAL A 211 1.59 5.27 30.02
N SER A 212 2.29 4.30 30.57
CA SER A 212 3.74 4.15 30.38
C SER A 212 4.09 3.93 28.91
N TYR A 213 3.26 3.19 28.18
CA TYR A 213 3.49 2.96 26.75
C TYR A 213 3.34 4.22 25.90
N ARG A 214 2.31 5.06 26.14
CA ARG A 214 2.18 6.39 25.50
C ARG A 214 3.37 7.29 25.79
N GLN A 215 3.87 7.26 27.02
CA GLN A 215 5.06 8.03 27.37
C GLN A 215 6.28 7.58 26.55
N ALA A 216 6.47 6.27 26.34
CA ALA A 216 7.52 5.76 25.48
C ALA A 216 7.35 6.20 24.02
N LEU A 217 6.10 6.15 23.49
CA LEU A 217 5.79 6.61 22.14
C LEU A 217 5.96 8.12 21.92
N SER A 218 5.95 8.92 23.00
CA SER A 218 6.14 10.39 22.90
C SER A 218 7.52 10.79 22.38
N ALA A 219 8.50 9.89 22.42
CA ALA A 219 9.85 10.12 21.90
C ALA A 219 9.92 9.97 20.36
N LEU A 220 8.89 9.41 19.73
CA LEU A 220 8.84 9.22 18.28
C LEU A 220 8.44 10.51 17.55
N ASP A 221 8.75 10.58 16.25
CA ASP A 221 8.22 11.62 15.41
C ASP A 221 6.67 11.62 15.41
N PRO A 222 6.02 12.76 15.17
CA PRO A 222 4.57 12.88 15.30
C PRO A 222 3.77 11.93 14.40
N VAL A 223 4.29 11.57 13.22
CA VAL A 223 3.60 10.67 12.29
C VAL A 223 3.69 9.23 12.75
N GLU A 224 4.89 8.78 13.10
CA GLU A 224 5.08 7.44 13.62
C GLU A 224 4.30 7.26 14.93
N ARG A 225 4.27 8.30 15.77
CA ARG A 225 3.43 8.28 16.96
C ARG A 225 1.94 8.13 16.63
N ARG A 226 1.39 8.88 15.67
CA ARG A 226 -0.01 8.72 15.23
C ARG A 226 -0.29 7.31 14.69
N ARG A 227 0.63 6.75 13.92
CA ARG A 227 0.50 5.37 13.43
C ARG A 227 0.47 4.36 14.57
N LEU A 228 1.39 4.48 15.52
CA LEU A 228 1.55 3.52 16.61
C LEU A 228 0.59 3.74 17.77
N GLU A 229 0.22 4.97 18.11
CA GLU A 229 -0.68 5.29 19.21
C GLU A 229 -2.16 5.26 18.80
N GLU A 230 -2.49 5.89 17.67
CA GLU A 230 -3.88 6.06 17.21
C GLU A 230 -4.30 4.98 16.21
N GLY A 231 -3.33 4.26 15.64
CA GLY A 231 -3.61 3.31 14.57
C GLY A 231 -4.04 3.97 13.26
N ASP A 232 -3.54 5.20 13.02
CA ASP A 232 -3.94 6.02 11.88
C ASP A 232 -3.27 5.55 10.58
N TRP A 233 -4.04 4.90 9.72
CA TRP A 233 -3.61 4.42 8.40
C TRP A 233 -3.38 5.55 7.39
N TRP A 234 -3.78 6.77 7.72
CA TRP A 234 -3.65 7.95 6.88
C TRP A 234 -2.62 8.95 7.42
N ALA A 235 -1.97 8.61 8.54
CA ALA A 235 -0.92 9.46 9.08
C ALA A 235 0.20 9.66 8.06
N THR A 236 0.40 10.90 7.66
CA THR A 236 1.45 11.34 6.74
C THR A 236 2.49 12.15 7.49
N THR A 237 3.70 12.21 6.98
CA THR A 237 4.81 12.94 7.58
C THR A 237 4.46 14.42 7.71
N LEU A 238 4.59 15.00 8.90
CA LEU A 238 4.61 16.44 9.10
C LEU A 238 5.87 16.94 8.39
N GLY A 239 5.70 17.49 7.19
CA GLY A 239 6.79 17.81 6.28
C GLY A 239 6.59 17.22 4.88
N SER A 240 5.60 16.34 4.69
CA SER A 240 5.11 16.02 3.35
C SER A 240 4.75 17.33 2.65
N LEU A 241 5.29 17.50 1.47
CA LEU A 241 5.06 18.71 0.69
C LEU A 241 3.58 18.89 0.32
N PHE A 242 2.83 17.76 0.28
CA PHE A 242 1.42 17.72 -0.10
C PHE A 242 0.57 17.14 1.04
N ASP A 243 -0.25 17.98 1.65
CA ASP A 243 -1.24 17.52 2.63
C ASP A 243 -2.46 16.90 1.92
N ARG A 244 -2.70 15.63 2.17
CA ARG A 244 -3.84 14.90 1.60
C ARG A 244 -5.18 15.54 1.97
N THR A 245 -5.31 16.12 3.15
CA THR A 245 -6.55 16.73 3.63
C THR A 245 -6.88 18.05 2.90
N SER A 246 -5.87 18.67 2.31
CA SER A 246 -6.01 19.90 1.51
C SER A 246 -6.42 19.63 0.06
N MET A 247 -6.45 18.35 -0.37
CA MET A 247 -6.79 18.00 -1.76
C MET A 247 -8.29 17.93 -1.95
N VAL A 248 -8.80 18.75 -2.86
CA VAL A 248 -10.24 18.82 -3.17
C VAL A 248 -10.58 17.79 -4.23
N ILE A 249 -11.27 16.72 -3.83
CA ILE A 249 -11.72 15.66 -4.73
C ILE A 249 -13.06 16.06 -5.33
N ILE A 250 -13.18 15.91 -6.67
CA ILE A 250 -14.39 16.22 -7.44
C ILE A 250 -14.84 14.99 -8.24
N ASP A 251 -16.11 14.97 -8.59
CA ASP A 251 -16.69 14.01 -9.53
C ASP A 251 -16.76 14.63 -10.95
N GLU A 252 -16.99 13.80 -11.96
CA GLU A 252 -16.99 14.25 -13.38
C GLU A 252 -17.98 15.39 -13.64
N GLY A 253 -19.13 15.36 -12.97
CA GLY A 253 -20.16 16.42 -13.07
C GLY A 253 -19.77 17.77 -12.49
N ASP A 254 -18.70 17.82 -11.67
CA ASP A 254 -18.22 19.05 -11.04
C ASP A 254 -17.19 19.81 -11.92
N ILE A 255 -16.80 19.22 -13.05
CA ILE A 255 -15.89 19.88 -14.00
C ILE A 255 -16.64 21.04 -14.66
N PRO A 256 -16.13 22.27 -14.56
CA PRO A 256 -16.78 23.41 -15.18
C PRO A 256 -16.79 23.30 -16.71
N GLN A 257 -17.74 23.99 -17.35
CA GLN A 257 -17.68 24.14 -18.82
C GLN A 257 -16.35 24.77 -19.21
N ILE A 258 -15.63 24.07 -20.10
CA ILE A 258 -14.31 24.48 -20.57
C ILE A 258 -14.41 25.84 -21.26
N THR A 259 -13.72 26.84 -20.74
CA THR A 259 -13.67 28.16 -21.36
C THR A 259 -12.71 28.16 -22.54
N SER A 260 -12.80 29.17 -23.41
CA SER A 260 -11.83 29.35 -24.54
C SER A 260 -10.42 29.67 -24.06
N ALA A 261 -10.23 29.99 -22.76
CA ALA A 261 -8.95 30.25 -22.12
C ALA A 261 -8.35 29.02 -21.46
N ALA A 262 -9.12 27.93 -21.33
CA ALA A 262 -8.65 26.69 -20.74
C ALA A 262 -7.50 26.09 -21.56
N ARG A 263 -6.49 25.62 -20.85
CA ARG A 263 -5.34 24.90 -21.41
C ARG A 263 -5.31 23.49 -20.83
N VAL A 264 -5.07 22.51 -21.69
CA VAL A 264 -5.02 21.10 -21.30
C VAL A 264 -3.70 20.49 -21.75
N VAL A 265 -3.06 19.73 -20.88
CA VAL A 265 -1.82 19.02 -21.16
C VAL A 265 -1.85 17.60 -20.63
N ARG A 266 -1.33 16.66 -21.41
CA ARG A 266 -0.86 15.36 -20.92
C ARG A 266 0.65 15.44 -20.75
N PHE A 267 1.12 15.37 -19.52
CA PHE A 267 2.56 15.39 -19.22
C PHE A 267 3.06 14.00 -18.85
N TRP A 268 4.10 13.54 -19.53
CA TRP A 268 4.69 12.22 -19.32
C TRP A 268 6.05 12.32 -18.62
N ASP A 269 6.20 11.50 -17.60
CA ASP A 269 7.46 11.06 -17.00
C ASP A 269 7.71 9.61 -17.41
N LEU A 270 8.89 9.30 -17.96
CA LEU A 270 9.18 8.02 -18.61
C LEU A 270 10.20 7.19 -17.85
N ALA A 271 9.87 5.95 -17.55
CA ALA A 271 10.80 4.98 -16.95
C ALA A 271 10.91 3.67 -17.72
N ALA A 272 10.41 3.45 -18.86
CA ALA A 272 10.56 2.32 -19.81
C ALA A 272 11.14 0.99 -19.23
N THR A 273 10.85 0.68 -17.97
CA THR A 273 11.41 -0.46 -17.23
C THR A 273 10.28 -1.36 -16.72
N GLU A 274 10.42 -2.67 -16.90
CA GLU A 274 9.48 -3.64 -16.33
C GLU A 274 10.06 -4.33 -15.08
N PRO A 275 9.22 -4.80 -14.15
CA PRO A 275 9.65 -5.57 -13.00
C PRO A 275 10.44 -6.82 -13.41
N SER A 276 11.55 -7.06 -12.75
CA SER A 276 12.41 -8.23 -12.95
C SER A 276 12.85 -8.82 -11.62
N SER A 277 13.50 -9.98 -11.65
CA SER A 277 14.05 -10.59 -10.43
C SER A 277 15.15 -9.74 -9.77
N SER A 278 15.90 -8.98 -10.56
CA SER A 278 16.95 -8.08 -10.08
C SER A 278 16.43 -6.68 -9.73
N ASN A 279 15.32 -6.25 -10.31
CA ASN A 279 14.65 -5.00 -9.99
C ASN A 279 13.13 -5.23 -9.91
N PRO A 280 12.61 -5.70 -8.77
CA PRO A 280 11.20 -6.04 -8.62
C PRO A 280 10.28 -4.80 -8.51
N ASN A 281 10.83 -3.63 -8.20
CA ASN A 281 10.10 -2.38 -8.01
C ASN A 281 10.72 -1.22 -8.80
N PRO A 282 10.75 -1.27 -10.17
CA PRO A 282 11.28 -0.20 -10.99
C PRO A 282 10.36 1.02 -10.98
N ASP A 283 10.87 2.16 -11.45
CA ASP A 283 10.09 3.38 -11.63
C ASP A 283 8.96 3.21 -12.63
N TRP A 284 7.94 4.06 -12.51
CA TRP A 284 6.76 4.05 -13.35
C TRP A 284 6.90 5.00 -14.54
N THR A 285 6.41 4.59 -15.69
CA THR A 285 6.00 5.56 -16.71
C THR A 285 4.65 6.13 -16.30
N VAL A 286 4.57 7.46 -16.14
CA VAL A 286 3.37 8.16 -15.67
C VAL A 286 2.99 9.27 -16.65
N GLY A 287 1.69 9.36 -16.97
CA GLY A 287 1.11 10.44 -17.77
C GLY A 287 -0.05 11.10 -17.05
N THR A 288 0.12 12.34 -16.59
CA THR A 288 -0.92 13.13 -15.91
C THR A 288 -1.64 14.03 -16.93
N LEU A 289 -2.97 13.88 -17.02
CA LEU A 289 -3.83 14.82 -17.75
C LEU A 289 -4.27 15.94 -16.81
N MET A 290 -3.86 17.16 -17.13
CA MET A 290 -4.20 18.34 -16.33
C MET A 290 -4.83 19.42 -17.20
N MET A 291 -5.91 20.00 -16.73
CA MET A 291 -6.52 21.22 -17.27
C MET A 291 -6.23 22.39 -16.32
N PHE A 292 -5.99 23.55 -16.87
CA PHE A 292 -5.86 24.79 -16.10
C PHE A 292 -6.83 25.82 -16.67
N ASP A 293 -7.77 26.25 -15.85
CA ASP A 293 -8.76 27.25 -16.21
C ASP A 293 -9.05 28.20 -15.03
N GLN A 294 -9.09 29.50 -15.28
CA GLN A 294 -9.43 30.54 -14.31
C GLN A 294 -8.65 30.45 -12.96
N GLY A 295 -7.37 30.07 -13.03
CA GLY A 295 -6.49 29.98 -11.84
C GLY A 295 -6.59 28.65 -11.07
N ILE A 296 -7.43 27.70 -11.52
CA ILE A 296 -7.60 26.40 -10.91
C ILE A 296 -7.02 25.33 -11.83
N ALA A 297 -6.24 24.40 -11.25
CA ALA A 297 -5.74 23.22 -11.93
C ALA A 297 -6.65 22.02 -11.64
N TYR A 298 -7.01 21.27 -12.66
CA TYR A 298 -7.84 20.07 -12.56
C TYR A 298 -7.02 18.87 -13.02
N ILE A 299 -6.76 17.92 -12.12
CA ILE A 299 -6.18 16.62 -12.46
C ILE A 299 -7.31 15.74 -12.94
N LEU A 300 -7.36 15.46 -14.24
CA LEU A 300 -8.48 14.76 -14.87
C LEU A 300 -8.27 13.26 -14.99
N ASP A 301 -7.02 12.84 -15.24
CA ASP A 301 -6.66 11.43 -15.38
C ASP A 301 -5.16 11.21 -15.12
N VAL A 302 -4.82 10.03 -14.62
CA VAL A 302 -3.43 9.59 -14.49
C VAL A 302 -3.30 8.17 -15.04
N LYS A 303 -2.49 8.02 -16.08
CA LYS A 303 -2.06 6.73 -16.62
C LYS A 303 -0.72 6.37 -16.01
N ARG A 304 -0.54 5.11 -15.60
CA ARG A 304 0.77 4.62 -15.16
C ARG A 304 0.99 3.17 -15.56
N ALA A 305 2.23 2.83 -15.93
CA ALA A 305 2.60 1.48 -16.28
C ALA A 305 4.08 1.19 -15.99
N ARG A 306 4.39 -0.07 -15.71
CA ARG A 306 5.75 -0.62 -15.61
C ARG A 306 5.93 -1.65 -16.72
N VAL A 307 6.29 -1.18 -17.88
CA VAL A 307 6.39 -1.99 -19.10
C VAL A 307 7.62 -1.60 -19.90
N ARG A 308 8.05 -2.46 -20.82
CA ARG A 308 9.18 -2.18 -21.74
C ARG A 308 8.88 -1.04 -22.71
N GLY A 309 9.92 -0.43 -23.25
CA GLY A 309 9.85 0.74 -24.13
C GLY A 309 8.81 0.65 -25.26
N GLU A 310 8.74 -0.46 -25.97
CA GLU A 310 7.75 -0.67 -27.04
C GLU A 310 6.29 -0.56 -26.55
N LYS A 311 6.02 -1.08 -25.34
CA LYS A 311 4.69 -0.98 -24.73
C LYS A 311 4.44 0.39 -24.15
N VAL A 312 5.48 1.13 -23.74
CA VAL A 312 5.38 2.55 -23.35
C VAL A 312 4.97 3.38 -24.55
N GLU A 313 5.59 3.19 -25.71
CA GLU A 313 5.22 3.89 -26.93
C GLU A 313 3.76 3.61 -27.34
N ALA A 314 3.33 2.36 -27.26
CA ALA A 314 1.94 1.97 -27.52
C ALA A 314 0.96 2.62 -26.53
N LEU A 315 1.29 2.64 -25.23
CA LEU A 315 0.48 3.29 -24.19
C LEU A 315 0.33 4.79 -24.49
N ILE A 316 1.42 5.48 -24.80
CA ILE A 316 1.42 6.92 -25.07
C ILE A 316 0.63 7.24 -26.34
N SER A 317 0.82 6.48 -27.41
CA SER A 317 0.08 6.67 -28.66
C SER A 317 -1.42 6.43 -28.49
N GLN A 318 -1.80 5.36 -27.76
CA GLN A 318 -3.20 5.08 -27.45
C GLN A 318 -3.82 6.19 -26.59
N THR A 319 -3.11 6.62 -25.55
CA THR A 319 -3.59 7.71 -24.67
C THR A 319 -3.74 9.02 -25.44
N ALA A 320 -2.80 9.34 -26.35
CA ALA A 320 -2.90 10.53 -27.19
C ALA A 320 -4.12 10.50 -28.13
N TYR A 321 -4.47 9.31 -28.62
CA TYR A 321 -5.68 9.13 -29.43
C TYR A 321 -6.95 9.33 -28.57
N GLU A 322 -6.98 8.80 -27.34
CA GLU A 322 -8.11 8.95 -26.41
C GLU A 322 -8.29 10.41 -25.96
N ASP A 323 -7.20 11.10 -25.62
CA ASP A 323 -7.22 12.51 -25.19
C ASP A 323 -7.60 13.46 -26.33
N GLY A 324 -7.34 13.10 -27.57
CA GLY A 324 -7.65 13.91 -28.77
C GLY A 324 -6.60 14.97 -29.07
N LYS A 325 -6.72 15.56 -30.30
CA LYS A 325 -5.70 16.47 -30.87
C LYS A 325 -5.62 17.84 -30.21
N MET A 326 -6.62 18.20 -29.40
CA MET A 326 -6.64 19.50 -28.70
C MET A 326 -5.80 19.48 -27.42
N VAL A 327 -5.41 18.30 -26.93
CA VAL A 327 -4.57 18.14 -25.76
C VAL A 327 -3.11 18.25 -26.15
N ALA A 328 -2.40 19.22 -25.57
CA ALA A 328 -0.96 19.33 -25.72
C ALA A 328 -0.26 18.17 -25.01
N ILE A 329 0.75 17.56 -25.62
CA ILE A 329 1.51 16.45 -25.04
C ILE A 329 2.91 16.95 -24.70
N ARG A 330 3.32 16.75 -23.48
CA ARG A 330 4.65 17.13 -23.00
C ARG A 330 5.33 15.93 -22.35
N MET A 331 6.65 15.90 -22.41
CA MET A 331 7.46 14.82 -21.83
C MET A 331 8.69 15.42 -21.16
N GLU A 332 9.08 14.88 -20.00
CA GLU A 332 10.35 15.25 -19.42
C GLU A 332 11.49 14.78 -20.33
N GLN A 333 12.40 15.68 -20.66
CA GLN A 333 13.54 15.39 -21.51
C GLN A 333 14.81 15.28 -20.66
N GLU A 334 15.39 14.10 -20.64
CA GLU A 334 16.68 13.89 -20.00
C GLU A 334 17.79 14.77 -20.60
N PRO A 335 18.80 15.17 -19.78
CA PRO A 335 19.97 15.88 -20.26
C PRO A 335 20.77 15.06 -21.28
N GLY A 336 21.34 15.70 -22.29
CA GLY A 336 22.23 15.06 -23.25
C GLY A 336 21.63 14.76 -24.62
N SER A 337 22.37 14.02 -25.45
CA SER A 337 22.01 13.69 -26.83
C SER A 337 20.93 12.59 -26.89
N SER A 338 20.95 11.65 -25.95
CA SER A 338 19.98 10.56 -25.84
C SER A 338 18.57 11.10 -25.60
N GLY A 339 18.40 12.04 -24.66
CA GLY A 339 17.08 12.64 -24.41
C GLY A 339 16.55 13.44 -25.60
N LYS A 340 17.43 14.11 -26.36
CA LYS A 340 17.02 14.79 -27.61
C LYS A 340 16.58 13.79 -28.69
N ALA A 341 17.34 12.71 -28.87
CA ALA A 341 17.04 11.68 -29.85
C ALA A 341 15.71 10.99 -29.53
N LEU A 342 15.43 10.72 -28.24
CA LEU A 342 14.17 10.15 -27.80
C LEU A 342 12.99 11.07 -28.10
N VAL A 343 13.08 12.37 -27.79
CA VAL A 343 12.05 13.36 -28.11
C VAL A 343 11.80 13.44 -29.63
N ASP A 344 12.85 13.41 -30.44
CA ASP A 344 12.74 13.42 -31.88
C ASP A 344 12.07 12.16 -32.45
N GLN A 345 12.38 11.00 -31.89
CA GLN A 345 11.72 9.72 -32.18
C GLN A 345 10.22 9.78 -31.86
N TYR A 346 9.85 10.24 -30.67
CA TYR A 346 8.44 10.36 -30.28
C TYR A 346 7.68 11.34 -31.17
N ALA A 347 8.26 12.49 -31.51
CA ALA A 347 7.63 13.47 -32.37
C ALA A 347 7.33 12.92 -33.78
N ARG A 348 8.26 12.11 -34.33
CA ARG A 348 8.15 11.59 -35.70
C ARG A 348 7.33 10.33 -35.85
N TYR A 349 7.46 9.41 -34.88
CA TYR A 349 6.97 8.03 -35.03
C TYR A 349 5.85 7.63 -34.08
N VAL A 350 5.84 8.19 -32.86
CA VAL A 350 4.85 7.82 -31.82
C VAL A 350 3.67 8.78 -31.79
N LEU A 351 3.93 10.09 -31.96
CA LEU A 351 2.95 11.18 -31.82
C LEU A 351 2.84 12.07 -33.11
N PRO A 352 2.84 11.52 -34.33
CA PRO A 352 2.76 12.34 -35.52
C PRO A 352 1.47 13.14 -35.55
N GLY A 353 1.59 14.46 -35.78
CA GLY A 353 0.44 15.36 -35.90
C GLY A 353 -0.22 15.78 -34.59
N HIS A 354 0.40 15.47 -33.43
CA HIS A 354 0.04 16.01 -32.12
C HIS A 354 0.94 17.20 -31.75
N ASP A 355 0.42 18.12 -30.91
CA ASP A 355 1.25 19.18 -30.29
C ASP A 355 2.13 18.56 -29.22
N PHE A 356 3.31 18.07 -29.61
CA PHE A 356 4.24 17.36 -28.76
C PHE A 356 5.56 18.12 -28.57
N GLN A 357 6.06 18.21 -27.34
CA GLN A 357 7.36 18.78 -26.99
C GLN A 357 8.03 18.07 -25.83
N GLY A 358 9.33 17.85 -25.92
CA GLY A 358 10.19 17.50 -24.79
C GLY A 358 10.58 18.75 -23.97
N LEU A 359 10.41 18.71 -22.68
CA LEU A 359 10.73 19.81 -21.76
C LEU A 359 11.84 19.38 -20.81
N ARG A 360 12.90 20.20 -20.70
CA ARG A 360 13.98 19.93 -19.75
C ARG A 360 13.57 20.34 -18.35
N ALA A 361 13.73 19.43 -17.40
CA ALA A 361 13.65 19.78 -16.01
C ALA A 361 14.89 20.61 -15.60
N THR A 362 14.66 21.67 -14.85
CA THR A 362 15.72 22.55 -14.31
C THR A 362 15.52 22.73 -12.82
N GLY A 363 16.59 22.58 -12.02
CA GLY A 363 16.58 22.67 -10.58
C GLY A 363 16.29 21.34 -9.89
N ASP A 364 16.30 21.33 -8.56
CA ASP A 364 15.98 20.15 -7.76
C ASP A 364 14.46 19.88 -7.72
N LYS A 365 14.10 18.62 -7.52
CA LYS A 365 12.71 18.15 -7.50
C LYS A 365 11.85 18.89 -6.46
N LEU A 366 12.38 19.08 -5.27
CA LEU A 366 11.65 19.72 -4.17
C LEU A 366 11.31 21.17 -4.50
N THR A 367 12.25 21.92 -5.02
CA THR A 367 12.04 23.33 -5.45
C THR A 367 11.02 23.41 -6.58
N ARG A 368 11.03 22.49 -7.54
CA ARG A 368 10.04 22.43 -8.62
C ARG A 368 8.62 22.12 -8.11
N ALA A 369 8.51 21.25 -7.11
CA ALA A 369 7.22 20.84 -6.55
C ALA A 369 6.54 21.89 -5.66
N ARG A 370 7.29 22.81 -5.05
CA ARG A 370 6.74 23.85 -4.13
C ARG A 370 5.58 24.68 -4.69
N PRO A 371 5.62 25.18 -5.95
CA PRO A 371 4.49 25.95 -6.50
C PRO A 371 3.21 25.12 -6.62
N PHE A 372 3.33 23.85 -7.02
CA PHE A 372 2.19 22.94 -7.09
C PHE A 372 1.64 22.63 -5.69
N ALA A 373 2.52 22.37 -4.72
CA ALA A 373 2.12 22.14 -3.34
C ALA A 373 1.40 23.35 -2.73
N ALA A 374 1.89 24.56 -3.01
CA ALA A 374 1.21 25.78 -2.57
C ALA A 374 -0.17 25.93 -3.22
N ALA A 375 -0.34 25.57 -4.49
CA ALA A 375 -1.64 25.56 -5.16
C ALA A 375 -2.60 24.54 -4.52
N VAL A 376 -2.10 23.34 -4.17
CA VAL A 376 -2.87 22.33 -3.42
C VAL A 376 -3.32 22.86 -2.07
N ALA A 377 -2.39 23.39 -1.28
CA ALA A 377 -2.68 23.92 0.07
C ALA A 377 -3.70 25.08 0.05
N ASN A 378 -3.70 25.89 -1.01
CA ASN A 378 -4.64 26.99 -1.20
C ASN A 378 -5.99 26.57 -1.82
N GLY A 379 -6.21 25.25 -2.04
CA GLY A 379 -7.42 24.76 -2.65
C GLY A 379 -7.58 25.09 -4.14
N ASN A 380 -6.50 25.44 -4.84
CA ASN A 380 -6.50 25.78 -6.26
C ASN A 380 -6.22 24.56 -7.16
N VAL A 381 -6.25 23.36 -6.59
CA VAL A 381 -6.15 22.10 -7.31
C VAL A 381 -7.39 21.25 -7.04
N ARG A 382 -8.00 20.76 -8.09
CA ARG A 382 -9.11 19.81 -8.06
C ARG A 382 -8.64 18.48 -8.61
N VAL A 383 -9.02 17.39 -7.98
CA VAL A 383 -8.58 16.04 -8.39
C VAL A 383 -9.81 15.20 -8.69
N MET A 384 -9.95 14.76 -9.93
CA MET A 384 -11.08 13.96 -10.38
C MET A 384 -11.01 12.55 -9.75
N ARG A 385 -12.17 12.05 -9.33
CA ARG A 385 -12.31 10.69 -8.83
C ARG A 385 -12.07 9.67 -9.95
N GLY A 386 -11.19 8.70 -9.71
CA GLY A 386 -10.86 7.64 -10.65
C GLY A 386 -10.17 6.47 -9.97
N ALA A 387 -10.01 5.36 -10.68
CA ALA A 387 -9.32 4.17 -10.16
C ALA A 387 -7.84 4.43 -9.76
N TRP A 388 -7.22 5.45 -10.34
CA TRP A 388 -5.85 5.87 -10.09
C TRP A 388 -5.69 6.74 -8.83
N LEU A 389 -6.78 7.36 -8.34
CA LEU A 389 -6.77 8.42 -7.33
C LEU A 389 -6.04 8.03 -6.03
N THR A 390 -6.33 6.86 -5.48
CA THR A 390 -5.75 6.45 -4.19
C THR A 390 -4.23 6.33 -4.28
N ALA A 391 -3.74 5.67 -5.31
CA ALA A 391 -2.31 5.48 -5.49
C ALA A 391 -1.57 6.81 -5.76
N TRP A 392 -2.23 7.74 -6.46
CA TRP A 392 -1.72 9.09 -6.69
C TRP A 392 -1.65 9.90 -5.39
N LEU A 393 -2.70 9.89 -4.60
CA LEU A 393 -2.74 10.56 -3.30
C LEU A 393 -1.69 10.00 -2.32
N ASP A 394 -1.46 8.69 -2.35
CA ASP A 394 -0.50 8.01 -1.49
C ASP A 394 0.94 8.44 -1.80
N GLU A 395 1.29 8.52 -3.08
CA GLU A 395 2.62 8.96 -3.52
C GLU A 395 2.85 10.45 -3.20
N LEU A 396 1.90 11.33 -3.54
CA LEU A 396 2.04 12.75 -3.23
C LEU A 396 2.15 13.00 -1.73
N SER A 397 1.31 12.35 -0.93
CA SER A 397 1.34 12.54 0.53
C SER A 397 2.57 11.91 1.21
N SER A 398 3.35 11.12 0.51
CA SER A 398 4.61 10.52 0.99
C SER A 398 5.84 11.31 0.53
N PHE A 399 5.70 12.20 -0.45
CA PHE A 399 6.80 12.98 -1.00
C PHE A 399 7.20 14.14 -0.06
N PRO A 400 8.50 14.45 0.15
CA PRO A 400 9.66 13.83 -0.51
C PRO A 400 10.27 12.64 0.27
N GLU A 401 9.98 12.44 1.55
CA GLU A 401 10.81 11.65 2.44
C GLU A 401 10.49 10.14 2.50
N ALA A 402 9.23 9.78 2.24
CA ALA A 402 8.74 8.41 2.42
C ALA A 402 8.21 7.77 1.13
N ALA A 403 8.41 8.40 -0.01
CA ALA A 403 7.96 7.87 -1.29
C ALA A 403 8.94 6.81 -1.80
N ASP A 404 8.47 5.59 -2.03
CA ASP A 404 9.24 4.57 -2.77
C ASP A 404 9.46 4.98 -4.23
N HIS A 405 8.56 5.81 -4.77
CA HIS A 405 8.54 6.37 -6.12
C HIS A 405 7.98 7.78 -6.08
N ASP A 406 8.42 8.63 -7.00
CA ASP A 406 7.98 10.02 -7.15
C ASP A 406 7.55 10.38 -8.59
N ASP A 407 7.34 9.37 -9.42
CA ASP A 407 7.02 9.49 -10.85
C ASP A 407 5.68 10.22 -11.09
N GLN A 408 4.67 9.99 -10.23
CA GLN A 408 3.39 10.69 -10.31
C GLN A 408 3.50 12.15 -9.85
N VAL A 409 4.39 12.43 -8.89
CA VAL A 409 4.70 13.80 -8.46
C VAL A 409 5.39 14.54 -9.59
N ASP A 410 6.43 13.96 -10.21
CA ASP A 410 7.17 14.60 -11.31
C ASP A 410 6.26 14.88 -12.51
N SER A 411 5.41 13.93 -12.89
CA SER A 411 4.45 14.11 -13.96
C SER A 411 3.42 15.23 -13.64
N ALA A 412 2.87 15.27 -12.44
CA ALA A 412 1.91 16.31 -12.03
C ALA A 412 2.56 17.69 -11.92
N VAL A 413 3.75 17.77 -11.35
CA VAL A 413 4.55 19.00 -11.23
C VAL A 413 4.93 19.53 -12.61
N GLY A 414 5.34 18.64 -13.53
CA GLY A 414 5.65 18.99 -14.90
C GLY A 414 4.45 19.59 -15.64
N ALA A 415 3.28 18.96 -15.51
CA ALA A 415 2.01 19.46 -16.08
C ALA A 415 1.65 20.85 -15.51
N PHE A 416 1.70 21.00 -14.19
CA PHE A 416 1.38 22.26 -13.52
C PHE A 416 2.33 23.38 -13.92
N THR A 417 3.63 23.11 -13.93
CA THR A 417 4.66 24.07 -14.34
C THR A 417 4.48 24.52 -15.79
N HIS A 418 4.17 23.59 -16.70
CA HIS A 418 3.91 23.92 -18.10
C HIS A 418 2.68 24.81 -18.28
N LEU A 419 1.59 24.50 -17.58
CA LEU A 419 0.34 25.25 -17.72
C LEU A 419 0.38 26.61 -17.04
N THR A 420 1.06 26.74 -15.90
CA THR A 420 1.07 27.99 -15.11
C THR A 420 2.29 28.87 -15.40
N GLY A 421 3.39 28.30 -15.85
CA GLY A 421 4.69 28.98 -15.96
C GLY A 421 5.38 29.18 -14.60
N LEU A 422 4.76 28.74 -13.49
CA LEU A 422 5.32 28.84 -12.16
C LEU A 422 6.39 27.76 -11.95
N GLY A 423 7.49 28.12 -11.29
CA GLY A 423 8.63 27.20 -11.10
C GLY A 423 9.68 27.24 -12.21
N LEU A 424 9.45 27.96 -13.29
CA LEU A 424 10.49 28.21 -14.29
C LEU A 424 11.43 29.33 -13.80
N PRO A 425 12.77 29.20 -14.04
CA PRO A 425 13.69 30.27 -13.72
C PRO A 425 13.28 31.53 -14.52
N GLN A 426 13.08 32.63 -13.80
CA GLN A 426 12.75 33.90 -14.46
C GLN A 426 13.88 34.29 -15.41
N ARG A 427 13.59 34.34 -16.72
CA ARG A 427 14.49 34.97 -17.69
C ARG A 427 14.60 36.45 -17.27
N LYS A 428 15.81 36.86 -16.82
CA LYS A 428 16.11 38.28 -16.65
C LYS A 428 15.78 38.97 -17.99
N ARG A 429 14.73 39.82 -17.99
CA ARG A 429 14.51 40.75 -19.06
C ARG A 429 15.72 41.68 -19.06
N ILE A 430 16.61 41.50 -20.02
CA ILE A 430 17.63 42.52 -20.35
C ILE A 430 16.84 43.63 -21.02
N SER A 431 16.53 44.69 -20.27
CA SER A 431 16.07 45.95 -20.87
C SER A 431 17.27 46.56 -21.61
N ILE A 432 17.30 46.41 -22.93
CA ILE A 432 18.15 47.20 -23.75
C ILE A 432 17.52 48.62 -23.75
N ILE A 433 18.08 49.49 -22.96
CA ILE A 433 17.81 50.95 -23.02
C ILE A 433 18.53 51.39 -24.27
N ALA A 434 17.76 51.80 -25.28
CA ALA A 434 18.24 52.49 -26.47
C ALA A 434 18.46 53.98 -26.15
#